data_9f2d1471b5d83d8665f9dc203c9e004b
#
_entry.id   9f2d1471b5d83d8665f9dc203c9e004b
#
_cell.length_a   1.000
_cell.length_b   1.000
_cell.length_c   1.000
_cell.angle_alpha   90.00
_cell.angle_beta   90.00
_cell.angle_gamma   90.00
#
_symmetry.space_group_name_H-M   'P 1'
#
loop_
_entity.id
_entity.type
_entity.pdbx_description
1 polymer ?
#
loop_
_entity_poly.entity_id
_entity_poly.type
_entity_poly.pdbx_seq_one_letter_code
_entity_poly.pdbx_strand_id
1 'polypeptide(L)'
;MSGLIGRKIGMTSIFDENGKNIPCTVIEAGPCVVTQVRTKGVDGYEALQLGFDDKNEKHSTKAALGHFKKAGTVAKKKVVEFQDFATEQKLGDVIDVSIFEEGEFVDVQGVSKGKGFQGVVKRHGFGGVGQATHGQHNRLRAPGSVGASSYPSRVFKGMRMAGRMGGDNVKVQNLRVLKVVAEKNLLVIKGCVPGHNNSYVIIQK
;
A
#
# COMPACT_ATOMS: atom_id res chain seq x y z
N MET A 1 -16.03 2.03 4.46
CA MET A 1 -15.11 0.88 4.24
C MET A 1 -14.29 0.65 5.51
N SER A 2 -14.57 -0.44 6.21
CA SER A 2 -13.80 -0.83 7.40
C SER A 2 -12.41 -1.31 7.00
N GLY A 3 -11.40 -1.02 7.81
CA GLY A 3 -10.05 -1.43 7.49
C GLY A 3 -9.07 -1.23 8.63
N LEU A 4 -7.85 -1.75 8.46
CA LEU A 4 -6.74 -1.61 9.40
C LEU A 4 -5.47 -1.17 8.70
N ILE A 5 -4.56 -0.61 9.50
CA ILE A 5 -3.18 -0.38 9.09
C ILE A 5 -2.38 -1.60 9.54
N GLY A 6 -1.55 -2.12 8.64
CA GLY A 6 -0.67 -3.24 8.96
C GLY A 6 0.75 -3.02 8.46
N ARG A 7 1.62 -3.96 8.79
CA ARG A 7 3.00 -4.03 8.36
C ARG A 7 3.26 -5.36 7.65
N LYS A 8 3.77 -5.31 6.44
CA LYS A 8 4.13 -6.50 5.67
C LYS A 8 5.33 -7.19 6.32
N ILE A 9 5.15 -8.41 6.81
CA ILE A 9 6.25 -9.19 7.39
C ILE A 9 7.04 -9.88 6.28
N GLY A 10 6.36 -10.62 5.41
CA GLY A 10 7.01 -11.38 4.36
C GLY A 10 6.02 -12.20 3.55
N MET A 11 6.56 -13.08 2.72
CA MET A 11 5.77 -14.05 1.96
C MET A 11 6.15 -15.47 2.35
N THR A 12 5.15 -16.32 2.33
CA THR A 12 5.26 -17.76 2.57
C THR A 12 4.28 -18.50 1.68
N SER A 13 4.14 -19.79 1.86
CA SER A 13 3.12 -20.60 1.20
C SER A 13 2.38 -21.47 2.21
N ILE A 14 1.12 -21.73 1.92
CA ILE A 14 0.24 -22.63 2.70
C ILE A 14 -0.30 -23.67 1.74
N PHE A 15 -0.42 -24.90 2.20
CA PHE A 15 -1.06 -25.96 1.43
C PHE A 15 -2.56 -25.98 1.73
N ASP A 16 -3.35 -26.07 0.68
CA ASP A 16 -4.80 -26.27 0.75
C ASP A 16 -5.11 -27.72 1.10
N GLU A 17 -6.36 -28.01 1.44
CA GLU A 17 -6.87 -29.38 1.74
C GLU A 17 -6.58 -30.37 0.59
N ASN A 18 -6.55 -29.89 -0.63
CA ASN A 18 -6.22 -30.66 -1.82
C ASN A 18 -4.70 -30.79 -2.09
N GLY A 19 -3.83 -30.39 -1.15
CA GLY A 19 -2.38 -30.40 -1.32
C GLY A 19 -1.83 -29.34 -2.27
N LYS A 20 -2.65 -28.38 -2.74
CA LYS A 20 -2.21 -27.31 -3.64
C LYS A 20 -1.45 -26.25 -2.86
N ASN A 21 -0.26 -25.90 -3.32
CA ASN A 21 0.55 -24.82 -2.75
C ASN A 21 -0.05 -23.46 -3.12
N ILE A 22 -0.41 -22.66 -2.11
CA ILE A 22 -0.96 -21.30 -2.26
C ILE A 22 0.06 -20.30 -1.74
N PRO A 23 0.65 -19.45 -2.60
CA PRO A 23 1.53 -18.38 -2.15
C PRO A 23 0.72 -17.32 -1.39
N CYS A 24 1.25 -16.86 -0.26
CA CYS A 24 0.58 -15.90 0.59
C CYS A 24 1.54 -14.89 1.19
N THR A 25 0.99 -13.75 1.59
CA THR A 25 1.72 -12.70 2.33
C THR A 25 1.21 -12.66 3.76
N VAL A 26 2.13 -12.60 4.71
CA VAL A 26 1.84 -12.41 6.13
C VAL A 26 1.94 -10.93 6.45
N ILE A 27 0.90 -10.38 7.03
CA ILE A 27 0.80 -8.98 7.45
C ILE A 27 0.48 -8.96 8.94
N GLU A 28 1.22 -8.18 9.70
CA GLU A 28 0.89 -7.79 11.07
C GLU A 28 -0.14 -6.66 10.99
N ALA A 29 -1.40 -6.94 11.27
CA ALA A 29 -2.53 -6.03 11.12
C ALA A 29 -3.06 -5.61 12.49
N GLY A 30 -2.77 -4.39 12.90
CA GLY A 30 -3.13 -3.89 14.23
C GLY A 30 -2.17 -4.35 15.35
N PRO A 31 -2.48 -4.06 16.63
CA PRO A 31 -3.64 -3.27 17.05
C PRO A 31 -3.58 -1.81 16.59
N CYS A 32 -4.69 -1.29 16.10
CA CYS A 32 -4.83 0.12 15.71
C CYS A 32 -5.65 0.87 16.75
N VAL A 33 -5.22 2.06 17.14
CA VAL A 33 -5.93 2.91 18.10
C VAL A 33 -6.68 4.01 17.37
N VAL A 34 -7.93 4.27 17.75
CA VAL A 34 -8.73 5.40 17.25
C VAL A 34 -8.16 6.70 17.81
N THR A 35 -7.52 7.48 16.96
CA THR A 35 -6.87 8.74 17.35
C THR A 35 -7.76 9.97 17.15
N GLN A 36 -8.76 9.87 16.28
CA GLN A 36 -9.78 10.90 16.08
C GLN A 36 -11.02 10.31 15.43
N VAL A 37 -12.17 10.83 15.81
CA VAL A 37 -13.47 10.58 15.17
C VAL A 37 -13.87 11.86 14.44
N ARG A 38 -14.09 11.77 13.12
CA ARG A 38 -14.58 12.85 12.27
C ARG A 38 -16.10 12.76 12.16
N THR A 39 -16.76 13.91 12.27
CA THR A 39 -18.23 13.99 12.22
C THR A 39 -18.67 15.01 11.17
N LYS A 40 -19.82 14.78 10.52
CA LYS A 40 -20.37 15.68 9.51
C LYS A 40 -20.58 17.11 10.00
N GLY A 41 -20.98 17.27 11.29
CA GLY A 41 -21.30 18.58 11.85
C GLY A 41 -20.08 19.51 12.02
N VAL A 42 -18.91 18.94 12.29
CA VAL A 42 -17.67 19.71 12.53
C VAL A 42 -16.72 19.65 11.35
N ASP A 43 -16.53 18.45 10.78
CA ASP A 43 -15.50 18.19 9.77
C ASP A 43 -16.07 18.16 8.32
N GLY A 44 -17.40 18.09 8.17
CA GLY A 44 -18.07 18.00 6.86
C GLY A 44 -18.15 16.59 6.29
N TYR A 45 -17.51 15.59 6.91
CA TYR A 45 -17.53 14.18 6.52
C TYR A 45 -17.35 13.28 7.75
N GLU A 46 -17.70 12.01 7.60
CA GLU A 46 -17.55 10.98 8.63
C GLU A 46 -16.35 10.11 8.34
N ALA A 47 -15.44 9.96 9.31
CA ALA A 47 -14.28 9.07 9.21
C ALA A 47 -13.73 8.74 10.60
N LEU A 48 -13.12 7.56 10.71
CA LEU A 48 -12.29 7.17 11.84
C LEU A 48 -10.82 7.30 11.48
N GLN A 49 -10.07 8.04 12.27
CA GLN A 49 -8.63 8.13 12.14
C GLN A 49 -7.99 7.07 13.03
N LEU A 50 -7.26 6.14 12.43
CA LEU A 50 -6.56 5.05 13.10
C LEU A 50 -5.05 5.33 13.15
N GLY A 51 -4.43 5.03 14.28
CA GLY A 51 -2.99 5.10 14.49
C GLY A 51 -2.39 3.72 14.70
N PHE A 52 -1.25 3.44 14.06
CA PHE A 52 -0.53 2.17 14.13
C PHE A 52 0.97 2.38 14.37
N ASP A 53 1.59 1.44 15.08
CA ASP A 53 3.00 1.39 15.43
C ASP A 53 3.47 2.59 16.28
N ASP A 54 4.08 2.30 17.41
CA ASP A 54 4.46 3.33 18.38
C ASP A 54 5.68 4.12 17.93
N LYS A 55 5.63 5.42 18.14
CA LYS A 55 6.70 6.35 17.83
C LYS A 55 7.28 6.93 19.11
N ASN A 56 8.60 6.97 19.21
CA ASN A 56 9.28 7.58 20.34
C ASN A 56 8.93 9.08 20.41
N GLU A 57 8.61 9.57 21.59
CA GLU A 57 8.24 10.97 21.85
C GLU A 57 9.33 11.95 21.42
N LYS A 58 10.63 11.59 21.56
CA LYS A 58 11.77 12.40 21.11
C LYS A 58 11.73 12.78 19.63
N HIS A 59 11.05 11.95 18.81
CA HIS A 59 10.91 12.19 17.37
C HIS A 59 9.55 12.79 16.98
N SER A 60 8.76 13.22 17.98
CA SER A 60 7.41 13.76 17.76
C SER A 60 7.36 15.24 18.09
N THR A 61 6.60 16.02 17.33
CA THR A 61 6.36 17.43 17.58
C THR A 61 5.39 17.60 18.77
N LYS A 62 5.44 18.72 19.48
CA LYS A 62 4.52 19.05 20.59
C LYS A 62 3.06 18.98 20.15
N ALA A 63 2.75 19.45 18.93
CA ALA A 63 1.41 19.39 18.36
C ALA A 63 0.91 17.93 18.16
N ALA A 64 1.76 17.05 17.60
CA ALA A 64 1.43 15.63 17.46
C ALA A 64 1.24 14.95 18.83
N LEU A 65 2.12 15.21 19.79
CA LEU A 65 1.96 14.69 21.14
C LEU A 65 0.65 15.12 21.77
N GLY A 66 0.25 16.38 21.61
CA GLY A 66 -1.06 16.89 22.10
C GLY A 66 -2.24 16.16 21.46
N HIS A 67 -2.16 15.86 20.14
CA HIS A 67 -3.18 15.11 19.44
C HIS A 67 -3.34 13.68 20.00
N PHE A 68 -2.26 12.93 20.14
CA PHE A 68 -2.31 11.57 20.68
C PHE A 68 -2.66 11.53 22.17
N LYS A 69 -2.21 12.51 22.94
CA LYS A 69 -2.58 12.65 24.36
C LYS A 69 -4.10 12.82 24.54
N LYS A 70 -4.76 13.55 23.65
CA LYS A 70 -6.22 13.69 23.63
C LYS A 70 -6.92 12.34 23.43
N ALA A 71 -6.32 11.45 22.64
CA ALA A 71 -6.80 10.09 22.42
C ALA A 71 -6.38 9.08 23.51
N GLY A 72 -5.63 9.52 24.53
CA GLY A 72 -5.14 8.64 25.61
C GLY A 72 -4.06 7.64 25.16
N THR A 73 -3.37 7.90 24.04
CA THR A 73 -2.38 6.98 23.47
C THR A 73 -1.02 7.64 23.26
N VAL A 74 0.03 6.83 23.14
CA VAL A 74 1.35 7.27 22.73
C VAL A 74 1.37 7.68 21.26
N ALA A 75 2.37 8.48 20.85
CA ALA A 75 2.52 8.88 19.46
C ALA A 75 2.63 7.66 18.54
N LYS A 76 1.96 7.69 17.39
CA LYS A 76 1.94 6.62 16.39
C LYS A 76 2.75 7.02 15.15
N LYS A 77 3.39 6.04 14.49
CA LYS A 77 4.19 6.27 13.27
C LYS A 77 3.33 6.46 12.03
N LYS A 78 2.27 5.66 11.91
CA LYS A 78 1.36 5.72 10.76
C LYS A 78 -0.03 6.03 11.22
N VAL A 79 -0.64 7.04 10.58
CA VAL A 79 -2.02 7.48 10.83
C VAL A 79 -2.74 7.53 9.50
N VAL A 80 -3.94 6.97 9.43
CA VAL A 80 -4.78 6.93 8.23
C VAL A 80 -6.23 7.09 8.62
N GLU A 81 -7.02 7.76 7.81
CA GLU A 81 -8.46 7.90 7.96
C GLU A 81 -9.18 6.85 7.11
N PHE A 82 -10.21 6.25 7.71
CA PHE A 82 -11.12 5.31 7.06
C PHE A 82 -12.51 5.91 7.08
N GLN A 83 -13.09 6.12 5.90
CA GLN A 83 -14.46 6.59 5.74
C GLN A 83 -15.44 5.42 5.84
N ASP A 84 -16.69 5.71 6.24
CA ASP A 84 -17.78 4.74 6.31
C ASP A 84 -17.42 3.47 7.10
N PHE A 85 -16.84 3.64 8.27
CA PHE A 85 -16.51 2.51 9.14
C PHE A 85 -17.81 1.87 9.66
N ALA A 86 -17.93 0.54 9.52
CA ALA A 86 -19.17 -0.17 9.78
C ALA A 86 -19.62 -0.15 11.27
N THR A 87 -18.69 0.08 12.19
CA THR A 87 -18.94 0.04 13.63
C THR A 87 -18.67 1.41 14.24
N GLU A 88 -19.58 1.89 15.09
CA GLU A 88 -19.33 3.08 15.88
C GLU A 88 -18.22 2.82 16.89
N GLN A 89 -17.17 3.61 16.80
CA GLN A 89 -15.99 3.53 17.66
C GLN A 89 -15.79 4.86 18.39
N LYS A 90 -15.28 4.77 19.60
CA LYS A 90 -14.95 5.94 20.43
C LYS A 90 -13.47 6.28 20.33
N LEU A 91 -13.16 7.51 20.70
CA LEU A 91 -11.78 7.97 20.81
C LEU A 91 -11.01 7.10 21.83
N GLY A 92 -9.86 6.56 21.42
CA GLY A 92 -9.04 5.69 22.25
C GLY A 92 -9.34 4.20 22.14
N ASP A 93 -10.41 3.80 21.46
CA ASP A 93 -10.73 2.39 21.25
C ASP A 93 -9.63 1.70 20.44
N VAL A 94 -9.43 0.41 20.71
CA VAL A 94 -8.44 -0.42 20.01
C VAL A 94 -9.16 -1.38 19.07
N ILE A 95 -8.73 -1.39 17.83
CA ILE A 95 -9.28 -2.26 16.79
C ILE A 95 -8.22 -3.27 16.38
N ASP A 96 -8.55 -4.55 16.50
CA ASP A 96 -7.68 -5.67 16.22
C ASP A 96 -8.00 -6.35 14.89
N VAL A 97 -7.19 -7.32 14.51
CA VAL A 97 -7.34 -8.12 13.28
C VAL A 97 -8.66 -8.90 13.22
N SER A 98 -9.37 -9.05 14.35
CA SER A 98 -10.64 -9.79 14.46
C SER A 98 -11.80 -9.21 13.64
N ILE A 99 -11.63 -7.99 13.07
CA ILE A 99 -12.61 -7.43 12.14
C ILE A 99 -12.64 -8.17 10.79
N PHE A 100 -11.61 -8.96 10.46
CA PHE A 100 -11.54 -9.75 9.24
C PHE A 100 -11.90 -11.20 9.49
N GLU A 101 -12.58 -11.81 8.52
CA GLU A 101 -12.95 -13.22 8.54
C GLU A 101 -12.16 -14.02 7.52
N GLU A 102 -11.95 -15.32 7.81
CA GLU A 102 -11.32 -16.24 6.85
C GLU A 102 -12.21 -16.44 5.62
N GLY A 103 -11.61 -16.35 4.44
CA GLY A 103 -12.34 -16.46 3.17
C GLY A 103 -12.84 -15.13 2.62
N GLU A 104 -12.85 -14.04 3.40
CA GLU A 104 -13.24 -12.70 2.99
C GLU A 104 -12.29 -12.11 1.93
N PHE A 105 -12.80 -11.20 1.11
CA PHE A 105 -11.99 -10.48 0.13
C PHE A 105 -11.65 -9.09 0.66
N VAL A 106 -10.39 -8.72 0.54
CA VAL A 106 -9.86 -7.43 0.99
C VAL A 106 -9.04 -6.76 -0.10
N ASP A 107 -9.02 -5.44 -0.03
CA ASP A 107 -8.15 -4.59 -0.86
C ASP A 107 -6.94 -4.16 -0.03
N VAL A 108 -5.75 -4.26 -0.62
CA VAL A 108 -4.51 -3.87 0.07
C VAL A 108 -3.81 -2.76 -0.69
N GLN A 109 -3.68 -1.61 -0.05
CA GLN A 109 -2.95 -0.46 -0.58
C GLN A 109 -1.59 -0.33 0.11
N GLY A 110 -0.56 -0.06 -0.67
CA GLY A 110 0.79 0.18 -0.15
C GLY A 110 1.65 0.93 -1.15
N VAL A 111 2.84 1.30 -0.71
CA VAL A 111 3.83 1.97 -1.57
C VAL A 111 4.68 0.93 -2.26
N SER A 112 4.69 0.92 -3.58
CA SER A 112 5.48 -0.02 -4.38
C SER A 112 6.99 0.17 -4.17
N LYS A 113 7.78 -0.89 -4.40
CA LYS A 113 9.25 -0.79 -4.29
C LYS A 113 9.80 0.24 -5.27
N GLY A 114 10.53 1.23 -4.78
CA GLY A 114 11.23 2.20 -5.60
C GLY A 114 12.35 1.54 -6.41
N LYS A 115 12.47 1.89 -7.69
CA LYS A 115 13.50 1.38 -8.61
C LYS A 115 14.38 2.49 -9.16
N GLY A 116 14.22 3.72 -8.67
CA GLY A 116 14.94 4.89 -9.13
C GLY A 116 14.55 5.30 -10.56
N PHE A 117 15.44 5.98 -11.25
CA PHE A 117 15.25 6.37 -12.65
C PHE A 117 15.48 5.16 -13.55
N GLN A 118 14.50 4.81 -14.37
CA GLN A 118 14.55 3.65 -15.28
C GLN A 118 14.29 4.08 -16.72
N GLY A 119 14.97 3.40 -17.63
CA GLY A 119 14.73 3.50 -19.08
C GLY A 119 13.39 2.87 -19.48
N VAL A 120 12.95 3.17 -20.69
CA VAL A 120 11.63 2.76 -21.24
C VAL A 120 11.45 1.25 -21.32
N VAL A 121 12.52 0.49 -21.53
CA VAL A 121 12.47 -0.97 -21.57
C VAL A 121 11.99 -1.56 -20.25
N LYS A 122 12.58 -1.13 -19.12
CA LYS A 122 12.18 -1.62 -17.80
C LYS A 122 10.90 -0.97 -17.29
N ARG A 123 10.73 0.35 -17.55
CA ARG A 123 9.60 1.12 -17.03
C ARG A 123 8.30 0.82 -17.74
N HIS A 124 8.32 0.62 -19.04
CA HIS A 124 7.14 0.47 -19.90
C HIS A 124 7.09 -0.83 -20.70
N GLY A 125 8.09 -1.70 -20.59
CA GLY A 125 8.15 -2.97 -21.32
C GLY A 125 8.43 -2.81 -22.81
N PHE A 126 9.10 -1.74 -23.24
CA PHE A 126 9.47 -1.56 -24.64
C PHE A 126 10.48 -2.63 -25.07
N GLY A 127 10.34 -3.14 -26.27
CA GLY A 127 11.25 -4.16 -26.82
C GLY A 127 12.65 -3.64 -27.14
N GLY A 128 12.80 -2.32 -27.31
CA GLY A 128 14.05 -1.76 -27.85
C GLY A 128 14.20 -2.03 -29.36
N VAL A 129 15.42 -2.02 -29.87
CA VAL A 129 15.73 -2.15 -31.29
C VAL A 129 16.50 -3.45 -31.54
N GLY A 130 16.09 -4.58 -31.03
CA GLY A 130 16.72 -5.85 -31.31
C GLY A 130 18.26 -5.92 -31.11
N GLN A 131 18.88 -6.98 -31.58
CA GLN A 131 20.33 -7.12 -31.53
C GLN A 131 21.03 -6.24 -32.56
N ALA A 132 22.30 -5.93 -32.31
CA ALA A 132 23.14 -5.18 -33.22
C ALA A 132 23.26 -5.89 -34.58
N THR A 133 22.77 -5.23 -35.61
CA THR A 133 23.00 -5.58 -37.01
C THR A 133 23.89 -4.51 -37.64
N HIS A 134 24.25 -4.62 -38.93
CA HIS A 134 25.12 -3.66 -39.63
C HIS A 134 24.81 -2.21 -39.26
N GLY A 135 25.73 -1.51 -38.56
CA GLY A 135 25.61 -0.11 -38.15
C GLY A 135 24.73 0.16 -36.92
N GLN A 136 24.08 -0.84 -36.33
CA GLN A 136 23.16 -0.69 -35.18
C GLN A 136 23.90 -0.92 -33.87
N HIS A 137 24.43 0.12 -33.20
CA HIS A 137 25.21 -0.07 -31.98
C HIS A 137 24.64 0.64 -30.75
N ASN A 138 24.19 1.89 -30.85
CA ASN A 138 23.93 2.74 -29.68
C ASN A 138 22.43 2.93 -29.33
N ARG A 139 21.50 2.20 -29.96
CA ARG A 139 20.06 2.40 -29.84
C ARG A 139 19.30 1.19 -29.25
N LEU A 140 20.00 0.23 -28.68
CA LEU A 140 19.42 -1.04 -28.20
C LEU A 140 18.26 -0.86 -27.21
N ARG A 141 18.33 0.16 -26.37
CA ARG A 141 17.34 0.44 -25.31
C ARG A 141 16.65 1.80 -25.47
N ALA A 142 16.62 2.32 -26.69
CA ALA A 142 15.99 3.60 -27.00
C ALA A 142 14.44 3.48 -27.02
N PRO A 143 13.70 4.58 -26.77
CA PRO A 143 12.25 4.59 -26.84
C PRO A 143 11.70 4.46 -28.27
N GLY A 144 12.50 4.74 -29.28
CA GLY A 144 12.07 4.85 -30.68
C GLY A 144 11.45 6.21 -30.99
N SER A 145 10.54 6.26 -31.96
CA SER A 145 9.85 7.51 -32.32
C SER A 145 8.98 8.01 -31.19
N VAL A 146 9.01 9.35 -30.98
CA VAL A 146 8.20 10.04 -29.95
C VAL A 146 7.02 10.82 -30.53
N GLY A 147 6.79 10.72 -31.84
CA GLY A 147 5.68 11.37 -32.52
C GLY A 147 5.90 11.55 -34.02
N ALA A 148 4.95 12.16 -34.70
CA ALA A 148 5.05 12.54 -36.09
C ALA A 148 5.92 13.81 -36.23
N SER A 149 6.69 13.94 -37.28
CA SER A 149 7.71 14.98 -37.50
C SER A 149 7.18 16.43 -37.39
N SER A 150 6.89 17.05 -38.55
CA SER A 150 6.59 18.50 -38.62
C SER A 150 5.23 18.89 -38.04
N TYR A 151 4.28 17.98 -37.99
CA TYR A 151 2.96 18.20 -37.40
C TYR A 151 2.65 17.10 -36.38
N PRO A 152 2.25 17.42 -35.16
CA PRO A 152 1.90 18.71 -34.54
C PRO A 152 3.08 19.51 -33.96
N SER A 153 4.34 19.23 -34.33
CA SER A 153 5.57 19.90 -33.85
C SER A 153 5.77 19.87 -32.34
N ARG A 154 5.21 18.88 -31.66
CA ARG A 154 5.32 18.67 -30.19
C ARG A 154 5.22 17.21 -29.83
N VAL A 155 5.73 16.88 -28.65
CA VAL A 155 5.49 15.57 -28.00
C VAL A 155 4.27 15.72 -27.10
N PHE A 156 3.31 14.81 -27.21
CA PHE A 156 2.10 14.86 -26.40
C PHE A 156 2.39 14.53 -24.93
N LYS A 157 1.60 15.12 -24.01
CA LYS A 157 1.63 14.77 -22.59
C LYS A 157 1.28 13.29 -22.41
N GLY A 158 1.88 12.66 -21.41
CA GLY A 158 1.63 11.22 -21.13
C GLY A 158 2.42 10.24 -22.01
N MET A 159 3.29 10.73 -22.91
CA MET A 159 4.18 9.87 -23.67
C MET A 159 5.05 9.00 -22.73
N ARG A 160 5.14 7.71 -23.04
CA ARG A 160 5.91 6.74 -22.26
C ARG A 160 7.41 6.95 -22.43
N MET A 161 8.03 7.67 -21.51
CA MET A 161 9.46 8.00 -21.49
C MET A 161 10.15 7.42 -20.26
N ALA A 162 11.47 7.47 -20.26
CA ALA A 162 12.29 7.20 -19.09
C ALA A 162 11.90 8.11 -17.91
N GLY A 163 12.11 7.65 -16.70
CA GLY A 163 11.80 8.41 -15.50
C GLY A 163 11.76 7.54 -14.24
N ARG A 164 11.32 8.14 -13.14
CA ARG A 164 11.16 7.43 -11.87
C ARG A 164 10.17 6.28 -12.01
N MET A 165 10.57 5.11 -11.50
CA MET A 165 9.74 3.91 -11.46
C MET A 165 9.60 3.44 -10.01
N GLY A 166 8.36 3.12 -9.62
CA GLY A 166 8.06 2.70 -8.25
C GLY A 166 8.09 3.84 -7.23
N GLY A 167 7.82 3.49 -5.98
CA GLY A 167 7.58 4.47 -4.93
C GLY A 167 6.21 5.14 -5.04
N ASP A 168 5.31 4.52 -5.80
CA ASP A 168 3.94 4.99 -6.02
C ASP A 168 2.97 4.21 -5.15
N ASN A 169 1.86 4.85 -4.78
CA ASN A 169 0.75 4.19 -4.12
C ASN A 169 0.07 3.23 -5.09
N VAL A 170 0.01 1.96 -4.72
CA VAL A 170 -0.62 0.90 -5.51
C VAL A 170 -1.64 0.19 -4.64
N LYS A 171 -2.83 -0.04 -5.17
CA LYS A 171 -3.90 -0.80 -4.54
C LYS A 171 -4.08 -2.12 -5.30
N VAL A 172 -3.93 -3.24 -4.60
CA VAL A 172 -4.24 -4.58 -5.12
C VAL A 172 -5.59 -4.96 -4.55
N GLN A 173 -6.54 -5.22 -5.44
CA GLN A 173 -7.93 -5.47 -5.09
C GLN A 173 -8.23 -6.98 -5.02
N ASN A 174 -9.29 -7.33 -4.31
CA ASN A 174 -9.88 -8.67 -4.26
C ASN A 174 -8.87 -9.76 -3.83
N LEU A 175 -8.08 -9.49 -2.81
CA LEU A 175 -7.20 -10.49 -2.22
C LEU A 175 -7.97 -11.28 -1.16
N ARG A 176 -7.95 -12.62 -1.25
CA ARG A 176 -8.65 -13.49 -0.31
C ARG A 176 -7.84 -13.64 0.99
N VAL A 177 -8.50 -13.48 2.13
CA VAL A 177 -7.97 -13.80 3.45
C VAL A 177 -7.93 -15.31 3.58
N LEU A 178 -6.74 -15.87 3.86
CA LEU A 178 -6.56 -17.32 4.03
C LEU A 178 -6.66 -17.74 5.49
N LYS A 179 -6.08 -16.93 6.39
CA LYS A 179 -6.06 -17.22 7.83
C LYS A 179 -5.96 -15.95 8.64
N VAL A 180 -6.65 -15.92 9.78
CA VAL A 180 -6.59 -14.87 10.78
C VAL A 180 -6.04 -15.44 12.08
N VAL A 181 -4.94 -14.89 12.61
CA VAL A 181 -4.33 -15.31 13.87
C VAL A 181 -4.42 -14.15 14.85
N ALA A 182 -5.54 -14.09 15.59
CA ALA A 182 -5.85 -12.98 16.49
C ALA A 182 -4.82 -12.81 17.62
N GLU A 183 -4.33 -13.91 18.19
CA GLU A 183 -3.34 -13.86 19.29
C GLU A 183 -2.05 -13.10 18.94
N LYS A 184 -1.68 -13.12 17.66
CA LYS A 184 -0.44 -12.48 17.16
C LYS A 184 -0.70 -11.28 16.26
N ASN A 185 -1.95 -10.88 16.10
CA ASN A 185 -2.39 -9.83 15.17
C ASN A 185 -1.89 -10.07 13.73
N LEU A 186 -1.87 -11.33 13.28
CA LEU A 186 -1.43 -11.69 11.95
C LEU A 186 -2.59 -12.00 11.02
N LEU A 187 -2.52 -11.41 9.84
CA LEU A 187 -3.42 -11.65 8.72
C LEU A 187 -2.64 -12.27 7.57
N VAL A 188 -3.10 -13.43 7.11
CA VAL A 188 -2.50 -14.14 5.98
C VAL A 188 -3.38 -13.97 4.75
N ILE A 189 -2.85 -13.30 3.73
CA ILE A 189 -3.58 -12.95 2.50
C ILE A 189 -2.98 -13.71 1.33
N LYS A 190 -3.84 -14.25 0.45
CA LYS A 190 -3.44 -14.94 -0.78
C LYS A 190 -2.71 -13.98 -1.73
N GLY A 191 -1.56 -14.39 -2.24
CA GLY A 191 -0.81 -13.64 -3.24
C GLY A 191 0.17 -12.63 -2.66
N CYS A 192 0.57 -11.66 -3.46
CA CYS A 192 1.53 -10.63 -3.09
C CYS A 192 0.87 -9.28 -2.82
N VAL A 193 1.42 -8.53 -1.87
CA VAL A 193 1.02 -7.15 -1.57
C VAL A 193 2.14 -6.18 -1.93
N PRO A 194 1.82 -4.92 -2.26
CA PRO A 194 2.82 -3.92 -2.63
C PRO A 194 3.80 -3.62 -1.49
N GLY A 195 4.98 -3.16 -1.85
CA GLY A 195 6.01 -2.71 -0.91
C GLY A 195 7.07 -3.76 -0.55
N HIS A 196 8.05 -3.31 0.20
CA HIS A 196 9.12 -4.16 0.76
C HIS A 196 8.66 -4.78 2.10
N ASN A 197 9.41 -5.73 2.64
CA ASN A 197 9.18 -6.24 3.99
C ASN A 197 9.34 -5.08 5.00
N ASN A 198 8.53 -5.07 6.03
CA ASN A 198 8.38 -4.00 7.01
C ASN A 198 7.77 -2.68 6.48
N SER A 199 7.24 -2.65 5.24
CA SER A 199 6.47 -1.50 4.76
C SER A 199 5.05 -1.51 5.34
N TYR A 200 4.50 -0.32 5.57
CA TYR A 200 3.11 -0.16 5.97
C TYR A 200 2.19 -0.41 4.79
N VAL A 201 1.09 -1.09 5.07
CA VAL A 201 0.00 -1.36 4.13
C VAL A 201 -1.33 -0.98 4.79
N ILE A 202 -2.29 -0.59 3.98
CA ILE A 202 -3.66 -0.28 4.40
C ILE A 202 -4.53 -1.40 3.86
N ILE A 203 -5.28 -2.07 4.72
CA ILE A 203 -6.15 -3.18 4.39
C ILE A 203 -7.58 -2.67 4.53
N GLN A 204 -8.41 -2.87 3.51
CA GLN A 204 -9.79 -2.40 3.46
C GLN A 204 -10.72 -3.54 3.02
N LYS A 205 -11.89 -3.61 3.64
CA LYS A 205 -13.00 -4.48 3.26
C LYS A 205 -14.26 -3.70 2.92
#